data_6ad8d7682db82c7d80447c391b5bf37e
#
_entry.id   6ad8d7682db82c7d80447c391b5bf37e
#
_cell.length_a   1.000
_cell.length_b   1.000
_cell.length_c   1.000
_cell.angle_alpha   90.00
_cell.angle_beta   90.00
_cell.angle_gamma   90.00
#
_symmetry.space_group_name_H-M   'P 1'
#
loop_
_entity.id
_entity.type
_entity.pdbx_description
1 polymer ?
#
loop_
_entity_poly.entity_id
_entity_poly.type
_entity_poly.pdbx_seq_one_letter_code
_entity_poly.pdbx_strand_id
1 'polypeptide(L)'
;MGLYNSLKMLFENRLGGKLYRPIGEEWLTEGYWRMAEIYNNHPATVAQYLGIRTDFMIVGDYEYKVWEPQHQFWQNAITLDGFFETKPDIVIASIPEHIEPFKRLAKLVGAKMVYQIGNAWPVEAGLAPNIMASANVNGVPDNINFIKYHQEFSLDIFHQYLPVINKNIFSFVNCFNTASIYEKDWPVFTQIESIMSDWTFRGFGGSCRDGVANGQKEVAKMMSQSRFIWHVKNGGDGYGHILYNSAAIGRPLIIKKEYYAGKMGEELLVDGETCITIDGLSYPEIVSKIEYHNQPVIYNKMVNNIWRNFKEKVSFDEEEKEIRKFIAKLV
;
A
#
# COMPACT_ATOMS: atom_id res chain seq x y z
N MET A 1 4.78 4.91 -2.81
CA MET A 1 5.76 4.05 -3.53
C MET A 1 5.29 2.61 -3.75
N GLY A 2 4.57 1.99 -2.82
CA GLY A 2 4.14 0.60 -2.94
C GLY A 2 3.32 0.29 -4.19
N LEU A 3 2.24 1.03 -4.42
CA LEU A 3 1.37 0.83 -5.57
C LEU A 3 2.10 0.99 -6.91
N TYR A 4 2.90 2.05 -7.10
CA TYR A 4 3.63 2.25 -8.34
C TYR A 4 4.60 1.10 -8.64
N ASN A 5 5.36 0.65 -7.64
CA ASN A 5 6.27 -0.48 -7.80
C ASN A 5 5.53 -1.77 -8.14
N SER A 6 4.37 -2.01 -7.51
CA SER A 6 3.53 -3.16 -7.83
C SER A 6 2.99 -3.09 -9.26
N LEU A 7 2.48 -1.95 -9.70
CA LEU A 7 2.03 -1.76 -11.08
C LEU A 7 3.19 -1.91 -12.07
N LYS A 8 4.39 -1.43 -11.73
CA LYS A 8 5.58 -1.61 -12.56
C LYS A 8 5.94 -3.10 -12.71
N MET A 9 5.97 -3.84 -11.61
CA MET A 9 6.22 -5.28 -11.65
C MET A 9 5.19 -6.00 -12.52
N LEU A 10 3.91 -5.67 -12.36
CA LEU A 10 2.84 -6.25 -13.15
C LEU A 10 2.98 -5.88 -14.63
N PHE A 11 2.96 -4.60 -14.98
CA PHE A 11 2.89 -4.17 -16.38
C PHE A 11 4.20 -4.35 -17.13
N GLU A 12 5.36 -4.10 -16.52
CA GLU A 12 6.64 -4.24 -17.21
C GLU A 12 7.20 -5.67 -17.15
N ASN A 13 7.28 -6.27 -15.94
CA ASN A 13 7.96 -7.56 -15.80
C ASN A 13 7.08 -8.73 -16.24
N ARG A 14 5.77 -8.70 -15.93
CA ARG A 14 4.87 -9.81 -16.25
C ARG A 14 4.16 -9.66 -17.58
N LEU A 15 3.62 -8.49 -17.86
CA LEU A 15 2.80 -8.27 -19.05
C LEU A 15 3.61 -7.83 -20.27
N GLY A 16 4.89 -7.46 -20.11
CA GLY A 16 5.78 -7.04 -21.19
C GLY A 16 5.46 -5.66 -21.76
N GLY A 17 4.70 -4.85 -21.04
CA GLY A 17 4.38 -3.47 -21.37
C GLY A 17 5.42 -2.48 -20.85
N LYS A 18 5.04 -1.21 -20.82
CA LYS A 18 5.82 -0.12 -20.24
C LYS A 18 4.93 0.78 -19.42
N LEU A 19 5.30 1.04 -18.17
CA LEU A 19 4.55 1.91 -17.29
C LEU A 19 5.17 3.30 -17.28
N TYR A 20 4.37 4.30 -17.60
CA TYR A 20 4.75 5.71 -17.55
C TYR A 20 4.18 6.39 -16.32
N ARG A 21 4.82 7.46 -15.90
CA ARG A 21 4.38 8.29 -14.81
C ARG A 21 4.30 9.75 -15.26
N PRO A 22 3.20 10.44 -14.97
CA PRO A 22 3.07 11.86 -15.29
C PRO A 22 4.14 12.71 -14.60
N ILE A 23 4.72 13.66 -15.35
CA ILE A 23 5.64 14.69 -14.84
C ILE A 23 5.39 16.03 -15.56
N GLY A 24 5.49 17.12 -14.82
CA GLY A 24 5.30 18.47 -15.32
C GLY A 24 3.99 19.13 -14.86
N GLU A 25 3.95 20.45 -15.00
CA GLU A 25 2.80 21.25 -14.55
C GLU A 25 1.57 21.09 -15.45
N GLU A 26 1.76 20.69 -16.69
CA GLU A 26 0.69 20.50 -17.68
C GLU A 26 -0.34 19.45 -17.22
N TRP A 27 0.11 18.40 -16.55
CA TRP A 27 -0.79 17.40 -15.96
C TRP A 27 -1.63 18.01 -14.84
N LEU A 28 -1.04 18.88 -14.05
CA LEU A 28 -1.73 19.64 -13.02
C LEU A 28 -2.79 20.53 -13.63
N THR A 29 -2.42 21.31 -14.63
CA THR A 29 -3.34 22.22 -15.31
C THR A 29 -4.54 21.46 -15.89
N GLU A 30 -4.32 20.41 -16.65
CA GLU A 30 -5.41 19.66 -17.30
C GLU A 30 -6.26 18.88 -16.31
N GLY A 31 -5.65 18.31 -15.26
CA GLY A 31 -6.36 17.52 -14.25
C GLY A 31 -6.97 18.38 -13.14
N TYR A 32 -6.20 19.28 -12.56
CA TYR A 32 -6.59 20.00 -11.35
C TYR A 32 -7.34 21.31 -11.61
N TRP A 33 -7.16 21.97 -12.76
CA TRP A 33 -8.01 23.10 -13.12
C TRP A 33 -9.47 22.69 -13.19
N ARG A 34 -9.76 21.55 -13.77
CA ARG A 34 -11.12 21.04 -13.84
C ARG A 34 -11.67 20.70 -12.46
N MET A 35 -10.86 20.14 -11.57
CA MET A 35 -11.23 19.93 -10.18
C MET A 35 -11.44 21.26 -9.45
N ALA A 36 -10.59 22.25 -9.70
CA ALA A 36 -10.74 23.57 -9.13
C ALA A 36 -12.02 24.27 -9.59
N GLU A 37 -12.43 24.11 -10.85
CA GLU A 37 -13.72 24.57 -11.34
C GLU A 37 -14.90 23.92 -10.62
N ILE A 38 -14.86 22.58 -10.45
CA ILE A 38 -15.90 21.82 -9.75
C ILE A 38 -16.05 22.27 -8.30
N TYR A 39 -14.93 22.48 -7.60
CA TYR A 39 -14.92 22.84 -6.17
C TYR A 39 -14.79 24.35 -5.94
N ASN A 40 -14.75 25.16 -7.00
CA ASN A 40 -14.52 26.60 -6.93
C ASN A 40 -13.28 26.99 -6.11
N ASN A 41 -12.20 26.23 -6.27
CA ASN A 41 -10.94 26.38 -5.56
C ASN A 41 -9.74 26.47 -6.53
N HIS A 42 -8.65 27.05 -6.07
CA HIS A 42 -7.40 27.06 -6.83
C HIS A 42 -6.81 25.64 -6.93
N PRO A 43 -6.19 25.22 -8.06
CA PRO A 43 -5.60 23.89 -8.26
C PRO A 43 -4.67 23.43 -7.13
N ALA A 44 -3.79 24.31 -6.63
CA ALA A 44 -2.91 23.98 -5.51
C ALA A 44 -3.67 23.65 -4.22
N THR A 45 -4.80 24.32 -3.95
CA THR A 45 -5.67 24.04 -2.81
C THR A 45 -6.34 22.69 -2.97
N VAL A 46 -6.81 22.36 -4.18
CA VAL A 46 -7.39 21.04 -4.47
C VAL A 46 -6.34 19.96 -4.32
N ALA A 47 -5.14 20.14 -4.85
CA ALA A 47 -4.04 19.20 -4.72
C ALA A 47 -3.67 18.93 -3.24
N GLN A 48 -3.62 19.99 -2.43
CA GLN A 48 -3.37 19.87 -0.99
C GLN A 48 -4.48 19.13 -0.27
N TYR A 49 -5.74 19.42 -0.60
CA TYR A 49 -6.89 18.73 -0.04
C TYR A 49 -6.89 17.23 -0.34
N LEU A 50 -6.45 16.85 -1.55
CA LEU A 50 -6.31 15.46 -1.97
C LEU A 50 -5.08 14.75 -1.39
N GLY A 51 -4.29 15.43 -0.55
CA GLY A 51 -3.06 14.90 0.01
C GLY A 51 -1.94 14.74 -1.02
N ILE A 52 -2.07 15.40 -2.17
CA ILE A 52 -1.03 15.45 -3.18
C ILE A 52 -0.05 16.54 -2.76
N ARG A 53 1.24 16.22 -2.77
CA ARG A 53 2.28 17.19 -2.45
C ARG A 53 2.29 18.28 -3.53
N THR A 54 1.82 19.48 -3.16
CA THR A 54 1.77 20.64 -4.07
C THR A 54 3.15 21.09 -4.51
N ASP A 55 4.14 20.98 -3.63
CA ASP A 55 5.55 21.23 -3.95
C ASP A 55 6.08 20.27 -5.02
N PHE A 56 5.66 19.02 -4.99
CA PHE A 56 5.97 18.05 -6.04
C PHE A 56 5.32 18.41 -7.37
N MET A 57 4.10 18.91 -7.36
CA MET A 57 3.34 19.17 -8.58
C MET A 57 3.64 20.55 -9.19
N ILE A 58 3.83 21.56 -8.36
CA ILE A 58 4.13 22.94 -8.80
C ILE A 58 5.59 23.08 -9.23
N VAL A 59 6.48 22.28 -8.65
CA VAL A 59 7.92 22.28 -8.94
C VAL A 59 8.36 20.92 -9.51
N GLY A 60 7.51 20.30 -10.33
CA GLY A 60 7.82 19.02 -10.95
C GLY A 60 9.21 18.99 -11.59
N ASP A 61 9.59 20.08 -12.26
CA ASP A 61 10.94 20.28 -12.76
C ASP A 61 12.00 20.42 -11.66
N TYR A 62 11.66 21.03 -10.54
CA TYR A 62 12.56 21.16 -9.41
C TYR A 62 12.81 19.82 -8.73
N GLU A 63 11.78 19.08 -8.43
CA GLU A 63 11.93 17.73 -7.87
C GLU A 63 12.59 16.78 -8.88
N TYR A 64 12.30 16.91 -10.17
CA TYR A 64 13.00 16.18 -11.21
C TYR A 64 14.50 16.47 -11.23
N LYS A 65 14.90 17.73 -11.08
CA LYS A 65 16.31 18.15 -10.97
C LYS A 65 16.98 17.69 -9.68
N VAL A 66 16.26 17.71 -8.56
CA VAL A 66 16.78 17.30 -7.24
C VAL A 66 16.92 15.78 -7.14
N TRP A 67 15.95 15.04 -7.70
CA TRP A 67 15.91 13.59 -7.57
C TRP A 67 16.67 12.87 -8.68
N GLU A 68 17.11 13.55 -9.66
CA GLU A 68 17.86 13.11 -10.84
C GLU A 68 17.40 11.78 -11.52
N PRO A 69 17.75 11.55 -12.80
CA PRO A 69 17.30 10.39 -13.59
C PRO A 69 17.66 9.02 -12.99
N GLN A 70 18.67 8.95 -12.11
CA GLN A 70 19.04 7.74 -11.42
C GLN A 70 18.06 7.31 -10.32
N HIS A 71 17.20 8.20 -9.88
CA HIS A 71 16.15 7.82 -8.93
C HIS A 71 15.09 7.02 -9.68
N GLN A 72 14.91 5.75 -9.29
CA GLN A 72 13.96 4.83 -9.95
C GLN A 72 12.52 5.38 -10.05
N PHE A 73 12.20 6.39 -9.26
CA PHE A 73 10.91 7.07 -9.25
C PHE A 73 10.65 7.86 -10.54
N TRP A 74 11.70 8.35 -11.19
CA TRP A 74 11.63 9.13 -12.43
C TRP A 74 11.89 8.32 -13.69
N GLN A 75 12.15 7.03 -13.54
CA GLN A 75 12.21 6.14 -14.69
C GLN A 75 10.85 6.13 -15.39
N ASN A 76 10.88 6.37 -16.69
CA ASN A 76 9.67 6.47 -17.51
C ASN A 76 8.75 7.65 -17.14
N ALA A 77 9.29 8.74 -16.61
CA ALA A 77 8.54 9.99 -16.49
C ALA A 77 8.12 10.50 -17.88
N ILE A 78 6.89 10.97 -18.01
CA ILE A 78 6.33 11.42 -19.28
C ILE A 78 5.60 12.76 -19.08
N THR A 79 5.94 13.75 -19.93
CA THR A 79 5.22 15.02 -20.02
C THR A 79 3.87 14.80 -20.70
N LEU A 80 3.01 15.81 -20.68
CA LEU A 80 1.72 15.76 -21.39
C LEU A 80 1.93 15.64 -22.91
N ASP A 81 2.88 16.37 -23.49
CA ASP A 81 3.23 16.21 -24.90
C ASP A 81 3.73 14.79 -25.22
N GLY A 82 4.65 14.29 -24.38
CA GLY A 82 5.11 12.90 -24.49
C GLY A 82 4.01 11.86 -24.37
N PHE A 83 2.97 12.12 -23.59
CA PHE A 83 1.76 11.28 -23.52
C PHE A 83 1.02 11.25 -24.87
N PHE A 84 0.80 12.43 -25.49
CA PHE A 84 0.15 12.50 -26.80
C PHE A 84 0.98 11.88 -27.93
N GLU A 85 2.30 11.95 -27.83
CA GLU A 85 3.21 11.28 -28.77
C GLU A 85 3.21 9.75 -28.59
N THR A 86 3.28 9.29 -27.34
CA THR A 86 3.35 7.86 -26.98
C THR A 86 2.03 7.15 -27.24
N LYS A 87 0.89 7.81 -27.03
CA LYS A 87 -0.46 7.24 -27.15
C LYS A 87 -0.58 5.89 -26.41
N PRO A 88 -0.50 5.87 -25.10
CA PRO A 88 -0.58 4.62 -24.32
C PRO A 88 -1.90 3.89 -24.58
N ASP A 89 -1.89 2.56 -24.51
CA ASP A 89 -3.09 1.74 -24.67
C ASP A 89 -4.05 1.85 -23.49
N ILE A 90 -3.49 2.08 -22.28
CA ILE A 90 -4.22 2.12 -21.02
C ILE A 90 -3.80 3.34 -20.21
N VAL A 91 -4.78 4.04 -19.66
CA VAL A 91 -4.59 5.11 -18.68
C VAL A 91 -5.15 4.66 -17.34
N ILE A 92 -4.32 4.72 -16.28
CA ILE A 92 -4.69 4.24 -14.94
C ILE A 92 -4.86 5.43 -13.99
N ALA A 93 -6.08 5.62 -13.47
CA ALA A 93 -6.33 6.51 -12.35
C ALA A 93 -6.32 5.71 -11.05
N SER A 94 -5.65 6.21 -10.02
CA SER A 94 -5.58 5.57 -8.69
C SER A 94 -6.23 6.38 -7.57
N ILE A 95 -6.79 7.55 -7.92
CA ILE A 95 -7.51 8.44 -7.02
C ILE A 95 -8.84 8.80 -7.69
N PRO A 96 -9.97 8.79 -6.98
CA PRO A 96 -11.30 9.08 -7.57
C PRO A 96 -11.34 10.38 -8.37
N GLU A 97 -10.69 11.42 -7.85
CA GLU A 97 -10.65 12.75 -8.43
C GLU A 97 -9.91 12.81 -9.77
N HIS A 98 -9.05 11.83 -10.04
CA HIS A 98 -8.35 11.73 -11.33
C HIS A 98 -9.16 11.00 -12.41
N ILE A 99 -10.29 10.38 -12.08
CA ILE A 99 -11.06 9.56 -13.01
C ILE A 99 -11.54 10.38 -14.21
N GLU A 100 -12.23 11.49 -13.99
CA GLU A 100 -12.77 12.29 -15.10
C GLU A 100 -11.69 12.97 -15.95
N PRO A 101 -10.65 13.63 -15.39
CA PRO A 101 -9.53 14.13 -16.18
C PRO A 101 -8.83 13.04 -17.00
N PHE A 102 -8.53 11.91 -16.40
CA PHE A 102 -7.82 10.82 -17.09
C PHE A 102 -8.70 10.11 -18.11
N LYS A 103 -10.00 10.02 -17.88
CA LYS A 103 -10.97 9.52 -18.86
C LYS A 103 -11.02 10.40 -20.11
N ARG A 104 -10.95 11.73 -19.94
CA ARG A 104 -10.84 12.66 -21.04
C ARG A 104 -9.54 12.48 -21.81
N LEU A 105 -8.39 12.43 -21.13
CA LEU A 105 -7.09 12.21 -21.75
C LEU A 105 -7.03 10.87 -22.50
N ALA A 106 -7.51 9.80 -21.89
CA ALA A 106 -7.61 8.48 -22.52
C ALA A 106 -8.42 8.55 -23.82
N LYS A 107 -9.57 9.23 -23.80
CA LYS A 107 -10.40 9.41 -25.02
C LYS A 107 -9.65 10.16 -26.14
N LEU A 108 -8.85 11.17 -25.82
CA LEU A 108 -8.10 11.96 -26.81
C LEU A 108 -7.06 11.13 -27.57
N VAL A 109 -6.46 10.10 -26.92
CA VAL A 109 -5.45 9.24 -27.54
C VAL A 109 -5.99 7.86 -27.95
N GLY A 110 -7.28 7.59 -27.73
CA GLY A 110 -7.89 6.30 -28.01
C GLY A 110 -7.59 5.20 -26.98
N ALA A 111 -7.02 5.58 -25.82
CA ALA A 111 -6.70 4.66 -24.75
C ALA A 111 -7.92 4.17 -23.97
N LYS A 112 -7.78 3.03 -23.29
CA LYS A 112 -8.76 2.54 -22.33
C LYS A 112 -8.43 3.08 -20.94
N MET A 113 -9.44 3.52 -20.21
CA MET A 113 -9.29 4.00 -18.84
C MET A 113 -9.59 2.89 -17.86
N VAL A 114 -8.70 2.70 -16.91
CA VAL A 114 -8.83 1.77 -15.77
C VAL A 114 -8.76 2.56 -14.47
N TYR A 115 -9.70 2.31 -13.57
CA TYR A 115 -9.62 2.82 -12.21
C TYR A 115 -8.98 1.76 -11.31
N GLN A 116 -7.83 2.07 -10.73
CA GLN A 116 -7.14 1.21 -9.78
C GLN A 116 -7.50 1.63 -8.35
N ILE A 117 -8.12 0.73 -7.60
CA ILE A 117 -8.52 0.94 -6.22
C ILE A 117 -7.53 0.25 -5.30
N GLY A 118 -6.79 1.05 -4.50
CA GLY A 118 -5.80 0.54 -3.54
C GLY A 118 -6.04 0.97 -2.10
N ASN A 119 -7.01 1.85 -1.87
CA ASN A 119 -7.31 2.42 -0.56
C ASN A 119 -8.63 1.90 0.02
N ALA A 120 -8.77 2.01 1.34
CA ALA A 120 -9.97 1.59 2.08
C ALA A 120 -11.13 2.60 2.01
N TRP A 121 -11.05 3.59 1.13
CA TRP A 121 -12.10 4.59 0.99
C TRP A 121 -13.37 3.97 0.38
N PRO A 122 -14.57 4.43 0.79
CA PRO A 122 -15.79 4.06 0.09
C PRO A 122 -15.63 4.36 -1.39
N VAL A 123 -15.75 3.34 -2.22
CA VAL A 123 -15.58 3.50 -3.65
C VAL A 123 -16.94 3.47 -4.31
N GLU A 124 -17.24 4.52 -5.05
CA GLU A 124 -18.39 4.53 -5.95
C GLU A 124 -18.05 3.63 -7.16
N ALA A 125 -18.57 2.43 -7.12
CA ALA A 125 -18.29 1.38 -8.11
C ALA A 125 -18.81 1.71 -9.53
N GLY A 126 -19.43 2.86 -9.76
CA GLY A 126 -19.95 3.30 -11.06
C GLY A 126 -19.08 4.31 -11.79
N LEU A 127 -17.97 4.76 -11.22
CA LEU A 127 -17.17 5.86 -11.78
C LEU A 127 -16.39 5.51 -13.05
N ALA A 128 -16.02 4.25 -13.23
CA ALA A 128 -15.25 3.80 -14.39
C ALA A 128 -15.75 2.48 -14.96
N PRO A 129 -15.69 2.28 -16.28
CA PRO A 129 -16.14 1.03 -16.92
C PRO A 129 -15.20 -0.16 -16.66
N ASN A 130 -13.96 0.09 -16.22
CA ASN A 130 -12.96 -0.93 -15.95
C ASN A 130 -12.30 -0.65 -14.60
N ILE A 131 -12.32 -1.62 -13.70
CA ILE A 131 -11.81 -1.48 -12.35
C ILE A 131 -10.83 -2.62 -12.02
N MET A 132 -9.64 -2.25 -11.57
CA MET A 132 -8.67 -3.15 -10.93
C MET A 132 -8.61 -2.81 -9.44
N ALA A 133 -8.97 -3.73 -8.55
CA ALA A 133 -8.99 -3.46 -7.12
C ALA A 133 -7.99 -4.32 -6.35
N SER A 134 -7.12 -3.67 -5.59
CA SER A 134 -6.32 -4.28 -4.52
C SER A 134 -6.87 -3.88 -3.14
N ALA A 135 -8.20 -3.78 -3.06
CA ALA A 135 -8.97 -3.51 -1.85
C ALA A 135 -10.31 -4.21 -1.97
N ASN A 136 -10.99 -4.43 -0.85
CA ASN A 136 -12.35 -4.94 -0.91
C ASN A 136 -13.29 -3.86 -1.45
N VAL A 137 -13.99 -4.22 -2.50
CA VAL A 137 -15.00 -3.37 -3.16
C VAL A 137 -16.32 -4.14 -3.18
N ASN A 138 -17.35 -3.54 -2.62
CA ASN A 138 -18.69 -4.10 -2.59
C ASN A 138 -19.57 -3.43 -3.64
N GLY A 139 -20.54 -4.17 -4.18
CA GLY A 139 -21.57 -3.61 -5.05
C GLY A 139 -21.07 -3.14 -6.42
N VAL A 140 -20.03 -3.78 -6.97
CA VAL A 140 -19.61 -3.53 -8.36
C VAL A 140 -20.72 -4.00 -9.30
N PRO A 141 -21.28 -3.11 -10.16
CA PRO A 141 -22.29 -3.50 -11.12
C PRO A 141 -21.80 -4.53 -12.13
N ASP A 142 -22.66 -5.44 -12.58
CA ASP A 142 -22.31 -6.54 -13.50
C ASP A 142 -21.79 -6.06 -14.87
N ASN A 143 -22.15 -4.85 -15.29
CA ASN A 143 -21.69 -4.26 -16.55
C ASN A 143 -20.31 -3.63 -16.48
N ILE A 144 -19.66 -3.66 -15.31
CA ILE A 144 -18.28 -3.16 -15.13
C ILE A 144 -17.29 -4.30 -15.29
N ASN A 145 -16.28 -4.09 -16.13
CA ASN A 145 -15.17 -5.01 -16.21
C ASN A 145 -14.31 -4.86 -14.94
N PHE A 146 -14.36 -5.88 -14.08
CA PHE A 146 -13.77 -5.82 -12.73
C PHE A 146 -12.84 -6.98 -12.47
N ILE A 147 -11.72 -6.68 -11.81
CA ILE A 147 -10.81 -7.68 -11.26
C ILE A 147 -10.30 -7.26 -9.87
N LYS A 148 -10.24 -8.23 -8.97
CA LYS A 148 -9.53 -8.11 -7.68
C LYS A 148 -8.17 -8.77 -7.80
N TYR A 149 -7.10 -8.12 -7.28
CA TYR A 149 -5.72 -8.62 -7.35
C TYR A 149 -4.91 -8.17 -6.14
N HIS A 150 -3.81 -8.86 -5.87
CA HIS A 150 -2.83 -8.45 -4.87
C HIS A 150 -1.75 -7.56 -5.48
N GLN A 151 -1.32 -6.54 -4.73
CA GLN A 151 -0.21 -5.70 -5.17
C GLN A 151 1.11 -6.46 -5.05
N GLU A 152 1.71 -6.78 -6.18
CA GLU A 152 2.94 -7.56 -6.25
C GLU A 152 4.13 -6.87 -5.60
N PHE A 153 4.96 -7.66 -4.95
CA PHE A 153 6.26 -7.29 -4.41
C PHE A 153 7.26 -8.42 -4.62
N SER A 154 8.56 -8.13 -4.50
CA SER A 154 9.62 -9.12 -4.76
C SER A 154 9.64 -10.22 -3.70
N LEU A 155 9.31 -11.45 -4.08
CA LEU A 155 9.41 -12.62 -3.22
C LEU A 155 10.86 -13.07 -3.00
N ASP A 156 11.81 -12.63 -3.81
CA ASP A 156 13.25 -12.82 -3.56
C ASP A 156 13.74 -11.97 -2.39
N ILE A 157 13.05 -10.84 -2.14
CA ILE A 157 13.35 -9.94 -1.01
C ILE A 157 12.52 -10.32 0.22
N PHE A 158 11.22 -10.55 0.03
CA PHE A 158 10.28 -10.93 1.08
C PHE A 158 9.98 -12.43 1.00
N HIS A 159 10.95 -13.24 1.38
CA HIS A 159 10.80 -14.70 1.48
C HIS A 159 10.73 -15.14 2.95
N GLN A 160 10.35 -16.36 3.20
CA GLN A 160 10.29 -16.90 4.56
C GLN A 160 11.66 -16.87 5.23
N TYR A 161 11.72 -16.27 6.41
CA TYR A 161 12.89 -16.30 7.29
C TYR A 161 12.68 -17.24 8.46
N LEU A 162 13.78 -17.76 9.02
CA LEU A 162 13.75 -18.55 10.25
C LEU A 162 13.11 -17.76 11.40
N PRO A 163 12.49 -18.44 12.36
CA PRO A 163 11.95 -17.83 13.57
C PRO A 163 13.01 -17.02 14.31
N VAL A 164 12.63 -15.86 14.85
CA VAL A 164 13.53 -14.97 15.59
C VAL A 164 13.53 -15.35 17.06
N ILE A 165 14.73 -15.43 17.65
CA ILE A 165 14.92 -15.70 19.08
C ILE A 165 14.83 -14.42 19.90
N ASN A 166 15.36 -13.30 19.37
CA ASN A 166 15.39 -12.02 20.05
C ASN A 166 13.99 -11.45 20.30
N LYS A 167 13.79 -10.83 21.44
CA LYS A 167 12.55 -10.18 21.84
C LYS A 167 12.45 -8.78 21.20
N ASN A 168 12.14 -8.73 19.90
CA ASN A 168 12.04 -7.49 19.12
C ASN A 168 10.60 -7.29 18.61
N ILE A 169 10.06 -6.10 18.80
CA ILE A 169 8.78 -5.66 18.24
C ILE A 169 9.05 -4.39 17.44
N PHE A 170 8.87 -4.47 16.11
CA PHE A 170 9.12 -3.34 15.22
C PHE A 170 7.82 -2.89 14.54
N SER A 171 7.67 -1.58 14.40
CA SER A 171 6.58 -0.95 13.64
C SER A 171 7.14 -0.31 12.37
N PHE A 172 6.35 -0.37 11.29
CA PHE A 172 6.66 0.24 9.99
C PHE A 172 5.51 1.17 9.53
N VAL A 173 4.83 1.79 10.47
CA VAL A 173 3.77 2.75 10.20
C VAL A 173 4.39 4.14 10.06
N ASN A 174 4.37 4.69 8.83
CA ASN A 174 4.85 6.05 8.58
C ASN A 174 4.16 7.07 9.48
N CYS A 175 4.94 8.02 10.01
CA CYS A 175 4.43 9.07 10.89
C CYS A 175 3.71 8.54 12.13
N PHE A 176 4.06 7.34 12.59
CA PHE A 176 3.36 6.65 13.69
C PHE A 176 3.29 7.49 14.97
N ASN A 177 4.33 8.24 15.27
CA ASN A 177 4.45 9.06 16.47
C ASN A 177 4.14 10.56 16.26
N THR A 178 3.79 10.99 15.05
CA THR A 178 3.62 12.43 14.76
C THR A 178 2.36 12.76 13.95
N ALA A 179 1.82 11.82 13.17
CA ALA A 179 0.65 12.07 12.37
C ALA A 179 -0.62 11.98 13.20
N SER A 180 -1.47 12.98 13.10
CA SER A 180 -2.71 13.10 13.87
C SER A 180 -3.65 11.90 13.78
N ILE A 181 -3.71 11.23 12.62
CA ILE A 181 -4.54 10.03 12.41
C ILE A 181 -4.04 8.82 13.19
N TYR A 182 -2.74 8.77 13.54
CA TYR A 182 -2.11 7.65 14.26
C TYR A 182 -1.70 8.03 15.68
N GLU A 183 -1.89 9.28 16.07
CA GLU A 183 -1.48 9.83 17.37
C GLU A 183 -2.04 9.02 18.55
N LYS A 184 -3.28 8.57 18.45
CA LYS A 184 -3.91 7.79 19.52
C LYS A 184 -3.37 6.35 19.67
N ASP A 185 -2.71 5.81 18.66
CA ASP A 185 -2.14 4.46 18.72
C ASP A 185 -0.69 4.46 19.22
N TRP A 186 0.01 5.60 19.14
CA TRP A 186 1.36 5.77 19.66
C TRP A 186 1.48 5.58 21.17
N PRO A 187 0.59 6.16 22.02
CA PRO A 187 0.62 5.91 23.46
C PRO A 187 0.50 4.43 23.82
N VAL A 188 -0.28 3.65 23.08
CA VAL A 188 -0.41 2.20 23.32
C VAL A 188 0.94 1.51 23.10
N PHE A 189 1.63 1.83 21.99
CA PHE A 189 2.96 1.27 21.69
C PHE A 189 3.98 1.61 22.78
N THR A 190 4.08 2.89 23.17
CA THR A 190 5.06 3.35 24.18
C THR A 190 4.74 2.83 25.57
N GLN A 191 3.48 2.69 25.92
CA GLN A 191 3.06 2.14 27.20
C GLN A 191 3.41 0.65 27.31
N ILE A 192 3.18 -0.13 26.24
CA ILE A 192 3.59 -1.54 26.19
C ILE A 192 5.10 -1.66 26.28
N GLU A 193 5.84 -0.83 25.53
CA GLU A 193 7.32 -0.76 25.60
C GLU A 193 7.82 -0.52 27.03
N SER A 194 7.19 0.41 27.76
CA SER A 194 7.60 0.73 29.14
C SER A 194 7.37 -0.42 30.13
N ILE A 195 6.40 -1.29 29.87
CA ILE A 195 6.11 -2.47 30.72
C ILE A 195 7.01 -3.64 30.34
N MET A 196 7.30 -3.80 29.04
CA MET A 196 8.11 -4.92 28.52
C MET A 196 9.58 -4.55 28.37
N SER A 197 10.23 -4.19 29.48
CA SER A 197 11.58 -3.61 29.52
C SER A 197 12.70 -4.56 29.01
N ASP A 198 12.45 -5.85 28.91
CA ASP A 198 13.35 -6.85 28.35
C ASP A 198 13.14 -7.09 26.83
N TRP A 199 12.24 -6.31 26.21
CA TRP A 199 12.00 -6.30 24.78
C TRP A 199 12.57 -5.04 24.12
N THR A 200 12.95 -5.17 22.85
CA THR A 200 13.35 -4.02 22.02
C THR A 200 12.20 -3.57 21.14
N PHE A 201 11.76 -2.34 21.30
CA PHE A 201 10.73 -1.71 20.49
C PHE A 201 11.35 -0.66 19.57
N ARG A 202 11.00 -0.71 18.27
CA ARG A 202 11.44 0.29 17.29
C ARG A 202 10.30 0.67 16.35
N GLY A 203 10.25 1.96 15.96
CA GLY A 203 9.31 2.50 14.98
C GLY A 203 10.05 3.11 13.80
N PHE A 204 9.86 2.55 12.60
CA PHE A 204 10.49 2.98 11.36
C PHE A 204 9.46 3.58 10.39
N GLY A 205 9.85 4.64 9.71
CA GLY A 205 9.03 5.31 8.71
C GLY A 205 9.29 6.82 8.68
N GLY A 206 8.65 7.52 7.75
CA GLY A 206 8.74 8.98 7.68
C GLY A 206 8.28 9.62 8.99
N SER A 207 9.13 10.45 9.59
CA SER A 207 8.91 11.10 10.89
C SER A 207 8.80 10.15 12.08
N CYS A 208 9.23 8.90 11.96
CA CYS A 208 9.26 7.96 13.07
C CYS A 208 10.53 8.09 13.89
N ARG A 209 10.44 7.64 15.15
CA ARG A 209 11.50 7.75 16.19
C ARG A 209 12.84 7.14 15.78
N ASP A 210 12.81 5.97 15.13
CA ASP A 210 14.01 5.18 14.82
C ASP A 210 14.45 5.31 13.35
N GLY A 211 13.95 6.35 12.66
CA GLY A 211 14.36 6.69 11.30
C GLY A 211 13.57 5.98 10.21
N VAL A 212 14.10 5.99 9.00
CA VAL A 212 13.45 5.47 7.79
C VAL A 212 14.20 4.26 7.29
N ALA A 213 13.49 3.17 7.04
CA ALA A 213 14.01 2.04 6.28
C ALA A 213 14.01 2.37 4.78
N ASN A 214 15.19 2.43 4.16
CA ASN A 214 15.35 2.86 2.77
C ASN A 214 15.26 1.69 1.78
N GLY A 215 14.08 1.57 1.17
CA GLY A 215 13.83 0.57 0.14
C GLY A 215 13.45 -0.81 0.69
N GLN A 216 13.00 -1.67 -0.21
CA GLN A 216 12.42 -2.96 0.13
C GLN A 216 13.41 -3.91 0.85
N LYS A 217 14.68 -3.92 0.44
CA LYS A 217 15.70 -4.79 1.05
C LYS A 217 15.95 -4.46 2.52
N GLU A 218 16.02 -3.18 2.85
CA GLU A 218 16.22 -2.77 4.24
C GLU A 218 14.97 -3.04 5.08
N VAL A 219 13.78 -2.75 4.55
CA VAL A 219 12.51 -3.10 5.20
C VAL A 219 12.45 -4.60 5.49
N ALA A 220 12.71 -5.45 4.49
CA ALA A 220 12.69 -6.91 4.67
C ALA A 220 13.73 -7.37 5.72
N LYS A 221 14.94 -6.80 5.68
CA LYS A 221 15.99 -7.09 6.68
C LYS A 221 15.52 -6.72 8.09
N MET A 222 14.95 -5.54 8.30
CA MET A 222 14.45 -5.12 9.61
C MET A 222 13.27 -5.98 10.06
N MET A 223 12.31 -6.22 9.15
CA MET A 223 11.17 -7.10 9.45
C MET A 223 11.66 -8.52 9.82
N SER A 224 12.67 -9.05 9.14
CA SER A 224 13.20 -10.39 9.45
C SER A 224 13.85 -10.49 10.85
N GLN A 225 14.30 -9.39 11.40
CA GLN A 225 14.87 -9.29 12.76
C GLN A 225 13.80 -9.12 13.84
N SER A 226 12.57 -8.78 13.45
CA SER A 226 11.47 -8.59 14.38
C SER A 226 10.83 -9.94 14.74
N ARG A 227 10.52 -10.14 16.00
CA ARG A 227 9.75 -11.31 16.45
C ARG A 227 8.28 -11.15 16.13
N PHE A 228 7.73 -9.97 16.42
CA PHE A 228 6.40 -9.56 16.03
C PHE A 228 6.45 -8.20 15.33
N ILE A 229 5.59 -8.01 14.34
CA ILE A 229 5.43 -6.70 13.68
C ILE A 229 4.24 -5.97 14.30
N TRP A 230 4.50 -4.83 14.92
CA TRP A 230 3.44 -3.95 15.43
C TRP A 230 2.82 -3.17 14.28
N HIS A 231 1.58 -3.46 13.96
CA HIS A 231 0.87 -2.78 12.89
C HIS A 231 -0.52 -2.31 13.35
N VAL A 232 -0.56 -1.62 14.49
CA VAL A 232 -1.75 -0.95 15.01
C VAL A 232 -1.82 0.41 14.33
N LYS A 233 -2.68 0.53 13.34
CA LYS A 233 -2.82 1.69 12.48
C LYS A 233 -4.29 2.08 12.39
N ASN A 234 -4.66 3.19 13.02
CA ASN A 234 -6.04 3.68 13.02
C ASN A 234 -6.59 3.81 11.58
N GLY A 235 -7.78 3.28 11.37
CA GLY A 235 -8.39 3.22 10.04
C GLY A 235 -7.84 2.11 9.13
N GLY A 236 -6.77 1.40 9.53
CA GLY A 236 -6.16 0.32 8.75
C GLY A 236 -5.58 0.78 7.41
N ASP A 237 -5.30 -0.18 6.55
CA ASP A 237 -4.86 0.03 5.17
C ASP A 237 -5.91 -0.52 4.19
N GLY A 238 -5.99 0.04 2.99
CA GLY A 238 -6.78 -0.54 1.91
C GLY A 238 -6.24 -1.90 1.50
N TYR A 239 -4.99 -1.92 1.02
CA TYR A 239 -4.26 -3.16 0.72
C TYR A 239 -3.44 -3.64 1.94
N GLY A 240 -2.53 -2.81 2.45
CA GLY A 240 -1.70 -3.16 3.60
C GLY A 240 -0.41 -3.89 3.24
N HIS A 241 0.49 -3.24 2.50
CA HIS A 241 1.79 -3.84 2.14
C HIS A 241 2.53 -4.46 3.32
N ILE A 242 2.50 -3.82 4.49
CA ILE A 242 3.18 -4.34 5.68
C ILE A 242 2.58 -5.67 6.14
N LEU A 243 1.27 -5.86 6.03
CA LEU A 243 0.61 -7.11 6.38
C LEU A 243 1.09 -8.25 5.47
N TYR A 244 1.02 -8.03 4.15
CA TYR A 244 1.42 -9.04 3.16
C TYR A 244 2.93 -9.32 3.20
N ASN A 245 3.76 -8.28 3.35
CA ASN A 245 5.21 -8.47 3.50
C ASN A 245 5.55 -9.24 4.77
N SER A 246 4.89 -8.93 5.91
CA SER A 246 5.06 -9.67 7.16
C SER A 246 4.66 -11.13 7.00
N ALA A 247 3.54 -11.39 6.34
CA ALA A 247 3.06 -12.75 6.09
C ALA A 247 4.03 -13.53 5.19
N ALA A 248 4.53 -12.91 4.12
CA ALA A 248 5.49 -13.53 3.21
C ALA A 248 6.80 -13.91 3.90
N ILE A 249 7.28 -13.11 4.85
CA ILE A 249 8.49 -13.43 5.61
C ILE A 249 8.25 -14.29 6.86
N GLY A 250 7.00 -14.62 7.16
CA GLY A 250 6.62 -15.41 8.33
C GLY A 250 6.73 -14.65 9.65
N ARG A 251 6.34 -13.38 9.70
CA ARG A 251 6.32 -12.58 10.94
C ARG A 251 4.90 -12.30 11.39
N PRO A 252 4.47 -12.88 12.54
CA PRO A 252 3.14 -12.62 13.08
C PRO A 252 2.98 -11.14 13.45
N LEU A 253 1.76 -10.65 13.25
CA LEU A 253 1.40 -9.25 13.46
C LEU A 253 0.80 -9.03 14.85
N ILE A 254 1.02 -7.84 15.42
CA ILE A 254 0.21 -7.31 16.53
C ILE A 254 -0.67 -6.19 15.94
N ILE A 255 -1.98 -6.34 16.05
CA ILE A 255 -2.95 -5.50 15.36
C ILE A 255 -4.18 -5.20 16.23
N LYS A 256 -4.95 -4.18 15.84
CA LYS A 256 -6.38 -4.09 16.15
C LYS A 256 -7.16 -4.61 14.96
N LYS A 257 -7.85 -5.74 15.13
CA LYS A 257 -8.57 -6.41 14.05
C LYS A 257 -9.72 -5.55 13.53
N GLU A 258 -10.37 -4.78 14.40
CA GLU A 258 -11.43 -3.84 14.04
C GLU A 258 -11.00 -2.84 12.95
N TYR A 259 -9.71 -2.48 12.88
CA TYR A 259 -9.19 -1.57 11.86
C TYR A 259 -9.12 -2.19 10.46
N TYR A 260 -9.21 -3.52 10.36
CA TYR A 260 -9.10 -4.28 9.11
C TYR A 260 -10.41 -4.97 8.71
N ALA A 261 -11.47 -4.83 9.52
CA ALA A 261 -12.77 -5.41 9.22
C ALA A 261 -13.28 -4.95 7.84
N GLY A 262 -13.62 -5.90 6.99
CA GLY A 262 -14.07 -5.68 5.62
C GLY A 262 -12.99 -5.21 4.63
N LYS A 263 -11.71 -5.18 5.03
CA LYS A 263 -10.59 -4.81 4.16
C LYS A 263 -9.87 -6.04 3.63
N MET A 264 -9.15 -5.88 2.53
CA MET A 264 -8.48 -7.01 1.88
C MET A 264 -7.48 -7.72 2.81
N GLY A 265 -6.71 -6.97 3.59
CA GLY A 265 -5.75 -7.55 4.54
C GLY A 265 -6.35 -8.41 5.65
N GLU A 266 -7.67 -8.33 5.89
CA GLU A 266 -8.35 -9.16 6.89
C GLU A 266 -8.20 -10.66 6.61
N GLU A 267 -8.07 -11.05 5.35
CA GLU A 267 -7.90 -12.46 4.94
C GLU A 267 -6.68 -13.16 5.55
N LEU A 268 -5.67 -12.37 5.96
CA LEU A 268 -4.45 -12.87 6.60
C LEU A 268 -4.54 -12.95 8.14
N LEU A 269 -5.60 -12.40 8.75
CA LEU A 269 -5.66 -12.10 10.18
C LEU A 269 -6.54 -13.06 10.95
N VAL A 270 -5.91 -14.09 11.55
CA VAL A 270 -6.56 -15.05 12.45
C VAL A 270 -5.89 -14.96 13.83
N ASP A 271 -6.66 -14.47 14.83
CA ASP A 271 -6.14 -14.27 16.20
C ASP A 271 -5.59 -15.55 16.82
N GLY A 272 -4.40 -15.43 17.41
CA GLY A 272 -3.68 -16.56 18.01
C GLY A 272 -3.04 -17.52 17.01
N GLU A 273 -3.31 -17.40 15.71
CA GLU A 273 -2.75 -18.27 14.67
C GLU A 273 -1.78 -17.53 13.74
N THR A 274 -2.16 -16.34 13.23
CA THR A 274 -1.35 -15.54 12.31
C THR A 274 -1.03 -14.17 12.88
N CYS A 275 -1.82 -13.71 13.84
CA CYS A 275 -1.65 -12.40 14.48
C CYS A 275 -2.05 -12.46 15.96
N ILE A 276 -1.73 -11.39 16.68
CA ILE A 276 -2.15 -11.11 18.05
C ILE A 276 -3.09 -9.91 17.96
N THR A 277 -4.37 -10.07 18.22
CA THR A 277 -5.32 -8.97 18.27
C THR A 277 -5.32 -8.33 19.66
N ILE A 278 -5.37 -6.99 19.70
CA ILE A 278 -5.35 -6.23 20.96
C ILE A 278 -6.60 -5.38 21.17
N ASP A 279 -7.66 -5.66 20.41
CA ASP A 279 -8.93 -4.95 20.50
C ASP A 279 -9.53 -5.07 21.90
N GLY A 280 -9.87 -3.93 22.52
CA GLY A 280 -10.53 -3.87 23.82
C GLY A 280 -9.69 -4.33 25.03
N LEU A 281 -8.43 -4.71 24.83
CA LEU A 281 -7.56 -5.20 25.91
C LEU A 281 -6.92 -4.05 26.69
N SER A 282 -6.79 -4.22 28.00
CA SER A 282 -5.94 -3.39 28.85
C SER A 282 -4.46 -3.65 28.61
N TYR A 283 -3.57 -2.73 28.99
CA TYR A 283 -2.13 -2.91 28.81
C TYR A 283 -1.57 -4.20 29.44
N PRO A 284 -1.93 -4.59 30.69
CA PRO A 284 -1.49 -5.85 31.25
C PRO A 284 -1.96 -7.09 30.44
N GLU A 285 -3.19 -7.04 29.90
CA GLU A 285 -3.72 -8.12 29.05
C GLU A 285 -2.96 -8.23 27.73
N ILE A 286 -2.63 -7.07 27.10
CA ILE A 286 -1.81 -7.02 25.88
C ILE A 286 -0.45 -7.67 26.15
N VAL A 287 0.24 -7.27 27.21
CA VAL A 287 1.54 -7.83 27.62
C VAL A 287 1.43 -9.33 27.84
N SER A 288 0.44 -9.77 28.63
CA SER A 288 0.22 -11.19 28.91
C SER A 288 -0.02 -11.99 27.63
N LYS A 289 -0.77 -11.43 26.67
CA LYS A 289 -1.06 -12.06 25.40
C LYS A 289 0.18 -12.14 24.50
N ILE A 290 1.03 -11.10 24.47
CA ILE A 290 2.30 -11.13 23.74
C ILE A 290 3.24 -12.17 24.33
N GLU A 291 3.41 -12.22 25.66
CA GLU A 291 4.28 -13.19 26.32
C GLU A 291 3.77 -14.63 26.16
N TYR A 292 2.47 -14.85 26.17
CA TYR A 292 1.91 -16.16 25.86
C TYR A 292 2.31 -16.61 24.45
N HIS A 293 2.16 -15.76 23.43
CA HIS A 293 2.51 -16.09 22.05
C HIS A 293 4.03 -16.08 21.79
N ASN A 294 4.81 -15.53 22.71
CA ASN A 294 6.27 -15.60 22.67
C ASN A 294 6.85 -16.98 23.01
N GLN A 295 6.07 -17.86 23.61
CA GLN A 295 6.52 -19.22 23.90
C GLN A 295 6.98 -19.94 22.62
N PRO A 296 8.16 -20.59 22.60
CA PRO A 296 8.78 -21.07 21.36
C PRO A 296 7.87 -21.93 20.49
N VAL A 297 7.10 -22.83 21.09
CA VAL A 297 6.20 -23.73 20.37
C VAL A 297 5.06 -22.94 19.70
N ILE A 298 4.46 -22.01 20.44
CA ILE A 298 3.34 -21.18 19.96
C ILE A 298 3.83 -20.25 18.86
N TYR A 299 4.93 -19.52 19.10
CA TYR A 299 5.53 -18.61 18.15
C TYR A 299 5.89 -19.30 16.83
N ASN A 300 6.58 -20.44 16.89
CA ASN A 300 6.96 -21.20 15.70
C ASN A 300 5.73 -21.67 14.89
N LYS A 301 4.65 -22.04 15.58
CA LYS A 301 3.39 -22.37 14.93
C LYS A 301 2.81 -21.15 14.21
N MET A 302 2.80 -19.98 14.86
CA MET A 302 2.32 -18.74 14.24
C MET A 302 3.15 -18.35 13.01
N VAL A 303 4.48 -18.42 13.08
CA VAL A 303 5.40 -18.17 11.95
C VAL A 303 5.03 -19.03 10.73
N ASN A 304 4.82 -20.31 10.95
CA ASN A 304 4.43 -21.24 9.89
C ASN A 304 3.01 -20.98 9.37
N ASN A 305 2.07 -20.67 10.26
CA ASN A 305 0.68 -20.44 9.90
C ASN A 305 0.53 -19.18 9.04
N ILE A 306 1.15 -18.06 9.44
CA ILE A 306 1.03 -16.81 8.67
C ILE A 306 1.69 -16.93 7.29
N TRP A 307 2.84 -17.59 7.19
CA TRP A 307 3.48 -17.85 5.91
C TRP A 307 2.63 -18.76 5.02
N ARG A 308 2.07 -19.84 5.57
CA ARG A 308 1.19 -20.74 4.83
C ARG A 308 -0.06 -20.02 4.35
N ASN A 309 -0.70 -19.25 5.23
CA ASN A 309 -1.88 -18.47 4.88
C ASN A 309 -1.59 -17.49 3.73
N PHE A 310 -0.42 -16.81 3.76
CA PHE A 310 0.02 -15.99 2.64
C PHE A 310 0.12 -16.80 1.34
N LYS A 311 0.77 -17.94 1.35
CA LYS A 311 0.94 -18.80 0.16
C LYS A 311 -0.38 -19.35 -0.39
N GLU A 312 -1.38 -19.56 0.46
CA GLU A 312 -2.71 -20.02 0.06
C GLU A 312 -3.57 -18.90 -0.52
N LYS A 313 -3.40 -17.67 -0.05
CA LYS A 313 -4.23 -16.51 -0.45
C LYS A 313 -3.64 -15.71 -1.62
N VAL A 314 -2.33 -15.70 -1.77
CA VAL A 314 -1.62 -14.82 -2.71
C VAL A 314 -0.83 -15.66 -3.71
N SER A 315 -1.21 -15.57 -4.98
CA SER A 315 -0.49 -16.18 -6.09
C SER A 315 -0.38 -15.20 -7.24
N PHE A 316 0.71 -14.46 -7.31
CA PHE A 316 0.94 -13.50 -8.38
C PHE A 316 0.93 -14.13 -9.78
N ASP A 317 1.32 -15.41 -9.90
CA ASP A 317 1.34 -16.12 -11.20
C ASP A 317 -0.07 -16.49 -11.67
N GLU A 318 -0.96 -16.90 -10.77
CA GLU A 318 -2.35 -17.16 -11.13
C GLU A 318 -3.10 -15.86 -11.40
N GLU A 319 -2.85 -14.84 -10.59
CA GLU A 319 -3.44 -13.51 -10.78
C GLU A 319 -3.00 -12.87 -12.10
N GLU A 320 -1.76 -13.07 -12.53
CA GLU A 320 -1.30 -12.64 -13.86
C GLU A 320 -2.21 -13.16 -14.98
N LYS A 321 -2.61 -14.43 -14.93
CA LYS A 321 -3.49 -15.03 -15.94
C LYS A 321 -4.86 -14.35 -15.97
N GLU A 322 -5.41 -14.05 -14.81
CA GLU A 322 -6.70 -13.37 -14.73
C GLU A 322 -6.60 -11.89 -15.16
N ILE A 323 -5.50 -11.22 -14.81
CA ILE A 323 -5.24 -9.85 -15.23
C ILE A 323 -5.04 -9.78 -16.75
N ARG A 324 -4.38 -10.75 -17.37
CA ARG A 324 -4.28 -10.83 -18.83
C ARG A 324 -5.66 -10.96 -19.50
N LYS A 325 -6.55 -11.77 -18.93
CA LYS A 325 -7.95 -11.88 -19.41
C LYS A 325 -8.72 -10.57 -19.22
N PHE A 326 -8.51 -9.89 -18.09
CA PHE A 326 -9.11 -8.58 -17.84
C PHE A 326 -8.64 -7.57 -18.88
N ILE A 327 -7.32 -7.47 -19.13
CA ILE A 327 -6.76 -6.54 -20.11
C ILE A 327 -7.21 -6.89 -21.54
N ALA A 328 -7.27 -8.15 -21.91
CA ALA A 328 -7.75 -8.58 -23.23
C ALA A 328 -9.21 -8.15 -23.52
N LYS A 329 -10.00 -7.91 -22.49
CA LYS A 329 -11.37 -7.36 -22.65
C LYS A 329 -11.37 -5.84 -22.84
N LEU A 330 -10.26 -5.15 -22.57
CA LEU A 330 -10.15 -3.71 -22.77
C LEU A 330 -9.90 -3.38 -24.25
N VAL A 331 -9.17 -4.25 -24.91
CA VAL A 331 -8.75 -4.11 -26.33
C VAL A 331 -9.79 -4.79 -27.21
#